data_ba066b21a58db3fe7299fe79d3bc178f
#
_entry.id   ba066b21a58db3fe7299fe79d3bc178f
#
_cell.length_a   1.000
_cell.length_b   1.000
_cell.length_c   1.000
_cell.angle_alpha   90.00
_cell.angle_beta   90.00
_cell.angle_gamma   90.00
#
_symmetry.space_group_name_H-M   'P 1'
#
loop_
_entity.id
_entity.type
_entity.pdbx_description
1 polymer ?
#
loop_
_entity_poly.entity_id
_entity_poly.type
_entity_poly.pdbx_seq_one_letter_code
_entity_poly.pdbx_strand_id
1 'polypeptide(L)'
;MATKLRLQRQGRKKQAYYHIVAADARAPRDGRFIERIGDYNPNTNPATINLNLEKAVQWLDNGAIPTDTVKAILSYKGAMMLHHLHGGVRKGAFTAEQADEKFATWTQTKDSKVQGKRDNLANAKADAEAAKFKAETATKEAKAATIAARIAAEEAAKIAAENPVVEEVAEVIAEAPVAEVVTEVTEASAADAPVEIPEA
;
A
#
# COMPACT_ATOMS: atom_id res chain seq x y z
N MET A 1 -4.93 30.70 -36.20
CA MET A 1 -5.19 29.26 -36.10
C MET A 1 -5.41 28.92 -34.63
N ALA A 2 -6.39 28.06 -34.29
CA ALA A 2 -6.66 27.71 -32.91
C ALA A 2 -5.72 26.61 -32.42
N THR A 3 -4.88 26.92 -31.44
CA THR A 3 -4.00 25.95 -30.79
C THR A 3 -4.73 25.29 -29.63
N LYS A 4 -4.65 23.96 -29.51
CA LYS A 4 -5.22 23.21 -28.40
C LYS A 4 -4.16 22.50 -27.60
N LEU A 5 -4.32 22.47 -26.26
CA LEU A 5 -3.58 21.60 -25.38
C LEU A 5 -4.34 20.27 -25.26
N ARG A 6 -3.73 19.19 -25.69
CA ARG A 6 -4.39 17.86 -25.74
C ARG A 6 -3.44 16.72 -25.38
N LEU A 7 -4.03 15.57 -25.13
CA LEU A 7 -3.29 14.32 -24.93
C LEU A 7 -3.03 13.63 -26.26
N GLN A 8 -1.77 13.28 -26.51
CA GLN A 8 -1.35 12.40 -27.60
C GLN A 8 -1.06 11.03 -27.01
N ARG A 9 -1.65 9.97 -27.56
CA ARG A 9 -1.47 8.62 -27.05
C ARG A 9 -0.17 8.02 -27.55
N GLN A 10 0.60 7.47 -26.64
CA GLN A 10 1.82 6.69 -26.86
C GLN A 10 1.72 5.36 -26.09
N GLY A 11 2.78 4.57 -26.11
CA GLY A 11 2.87 3.31 -25.38
C GLY A 11 2.29 2.11 -26.10
N ARG A 12 2.28 0.97 -25.43
CA ARG A 12 1.89 -0.34 -25.96
C ARG A 12 0.37 -0.57 -25.89
N LYS A 13 -0.10 -1.60 -26.56
CA LYS A 13 -1.46 -2.14 -26.40
C LYS A 13 -1.65 -2.54 -24.92
N LYS A 14 -2.72 -2.09 -24.29
CA LYS A 14 -3.07 -2.25 -22.87
C LYS A 14 -2.21 -1.44 -21.85
N GLN A 15 -1.12 -0.78 -22.25
CA GLN A 15 -0.32 0.11 -21.42
C GLN A 15 -0.24 1.49 -22.08
N ALA A 16 -1.30 2.27 -21.92
CA ALA A 16 -1.37 3.61 -22.49
C ALA A 16 -0.47 4.57 -21.70
N TYR A 17 0.28 5.39 -22.43
CA TYR A 17 1.08 6.50 -21.93
C TYR A 17 0.73 7.72 -22.77
N TYR A 18 0.64 8.89 -22.18
CA TYR A 18 0.19 10.09 -22.88
C TYR A 18 1.21 11.20 -22.78
N HIS A 19 1.45 11.88 -23.91
CA HIS A 19 2.13 13.16 -23.93
C HIS A 19 1.09 14.29 -23.88
N ILE A 20 1.36 15.29 -23.06
CA ILE A 20 0.61 16.55 -23.03
C ILE A 20 1.29 17.47 -24.03
N VAL A 21 0.58 17.81 -25.10
CA VAL A 21 1.15 18.57 -26.22
C VAL A 21 0.29 19.77 -26.61
N ALA A 22 0.98 20.82 -27.09
CA ALA A 22 0.35 21.89 -27.82
C ALA A 22 0.32 21.53 -29.31
N ALA A 23 -0.86 21.54 -29.92
CA ALA A 23 -1.04 21.17 -31.31
C ALA A 23 -2.13 22.01 -31.99
N ASP A 24 -2.10 22.09 -33.31
CA ASP A 24 -3.18 22.70 -34.08
C ASP A 24 -4.49 21.90 -33.88
N ALA A 25 -5.60 22.62 -33.75
CA ALA A 25 -6.92 22.03 -33.56
C ALA A 25 -7.34 21.09 -34.70
N ARG A 26 -6.84 21.31 -35.90
CA ARG A 26 -7.14 20.53 -37.11
C ARG A 26 -6.31 19.25 -37.25
N ALA A 27 -5.16 19.17 -36.57
CA ALA A 27 -4.28 18.02 -36.66
C ALA A 27 -4.92 16.77 -36.01
N PRO A 28 -4.70 15.55 -36.52
CA PRO A 28 -5.16 14.31 -35.89
C PRO A 28 -4.55 14.13 -34.52
N ARG A 29 -5.21 13.33 -33.65
CA ARG A 29 -4.84 13.17 -32.24
C ARG A 29 -3.33 12.84 -32.05
N ASP A 30 -2.84 11.88 -32.78
CA ASP A 30 -1.45 11.36 -32.65
C ASP A 30 -0.53 11.90 -33.77
N GLY A 31 -0.96 12.99 -34.43
CA GLY A 31 -0.21 13.63 -35.52
C GLY A 31 0.86 14.60 -35.01
N ARG A 32 1.29 15.48 -35.92
CA ARG A 32 2.32 16.50 -35.63
C ARG A 32 1.82 17.43 -34.54
N PHE A 33 2.67 17.70 -33.57
CA PHE A 33 2.46 18.67 -32.50
C PHE A 33 3.50 19.80 -32.61
N ILE A 34 3.22 20.94 -31.98
CA ILE A 34 4.10 22.10 -31.95
C ILE A 34 5.13 21.92 -30.85
N GLU A 35 4.68 21.63 -29.61
CA GLU A 35 5.54 21.48 -28.46
C GLU A 35 4.97 20.43 -27.49
N ARG A 36 5.89 19.66 -26.85
CA ARG A 36 5.57 18.76 -25.74
C ARG A 36 5.77 19.51 -24.42
N ILE A 37 4.73 19.53 -23.60
CA ILE A 37 4.68 20.25 -22.33
C ILE A 37 4.90 19.30 -21.15
N GLY A 38 4.50 18.04 -21.32
CA GLY A 38 4.63 17.06 -20.25
C GLY A 38 4.13 15.68 -20.62
N ASP A 39 4.03 14.83 -19.57
CA ASP A 39 3.63 13.44 -19.67
C ASP A 39 2.59 13.07 -18.63
N TYR A 40 1.72 12.14 -19.01
CA TYR A 40 0.71 11.58 -18.15
C TYR A 40 0.70 10.05 -18.22
N ASN A 41 0.94 9.40 -17.10
CA ASN A 41 0.88 7.95 -16.97
C ASN A 41 -0.31 7.55 -16.07
N PRO A 42 -1.38 6.98 -16.62
CA PRO A 42 -2.53 6.52 -15.85
C PRO A 42 -2.33 5.16 -15.18
N ASN A 43 -1.28 4.40 -15.55
CA ASN A 43 -1.10 3.02 -15.06
C ASN A 43 -0.59 2.95 -13.61
N THR A 44 -0.18 4.07 -13.04
CA THR A 44 0.26 4.16 -11.64
C THR A 44 -0.89 4.65 -10.75
N ASN A 45 -0.91 4.25 -9.48
CA ASN A 45 -1.86 4.75 -8.51
C ASN A 45 -1.10 5.36 -7.30
N PRO A 46 -1.17 6.68 -7.09
CA PRO A 46 -1.80 7.69 -7.94
C PRO A 46 -1.10 7.88 -9.29
N ALA A 47 -1.86 8.36 -10.29
CA ALA A 47 -1.35 8.60 -11.65
C ALA A 47 -0.15 9.55 -11.64
N THR A 48 0.88 9.22 -12.42
CA THR A 48 2.10 10.04 -12.51
C THR A 48 1.92 11.11 -13.58
N ILE A 49 2.13 12.37 -13.19
CA ILE A 49 2.03 13.53 -14.08
C ILE A 49 3.33 14.32 -13.98
N ASN A 50 4.08 14.39 -15.07
CA ASN A 50 5.24 15.25 -15.22
C ASN A 50 4.86 16.40 -16.15
N LEU A 51 4.83 17.62 -15.63
CA LEU A 51 4.39 18.80 -16.37
C LEU A 51 5.36 19.95 -16.14
N ASN A 52 5.77 20.60 -17.23
CA ASN A 52 6.45 21.89 -17.15
C ASN A 52 5.38 22.99 -16.97
N LEU A 53 5.31 23.53 -15.74
CA LEU A 53 4.31 24.53 -15.37
C LEU A 53 4.47 25.84 -16.17
N GLU A 54 5.70 26.31 -16.34
CA GLU A 54 5.99 27.55 -17.04
C GLU A 54 5.52 27.50 -18.49
N LYS A 55 5.88 26.44 -19.21
CA LYS A 55 5.43 26.24 -20.60
C LYS A 55 3.92 26.10 -20.70
N ALA A 56 3.30 25.40 -19.75
CA ALA A 56 1.84 25.24 -19.73
C ALA A 56 1.14 26.59 -19.56
N VAL A 57 1.62 27.44 -18.65
CA VAL A 57 1.07 28.78 -18.43
C VAL A 57 1.32 29.69 -19.65
N GLN A 58 2.52 29.64 -20.21
CA GLN A 58 2.83 30.41 -21.42
C GLN A 58 1.90 30.08 -22.59
N TRP A 59 1.59 28.80 -22.81
CA TRP A 59 0.63 28.40 -23.84
C TRP A 59 -0.80 28.84 -23.52
N LEU A 60 -1.21 28.83 -22.24
CA LEU A 60 -2.51 29.37 -21.81
C LEU A 60 -2.59 30.87 -22.03
N ASP A 61 -1.52 31.61 -21.72
CA ASP A 61 -1.41 33.07 -21.96
C ASP A 61 -1.46 33.41 -23.45
N ASN A 62 -0.88 32.57 -24.31
CA ASN A 62 -0.94 32.68 -25.76
C ASN A 62 -2.33 32.26 -26.33
N GLY A 63 -3.29 31.90 -25.47
CA GLY A 63 -4.66 31.61 -25.89
C GLY A 63 -4.87 30.13 -26.34
N ALA A 64 -3.99 29.21 -26.00
CA ALA A 64 -4.22 27.79 -26.26
C ALA A 64 -5.37 27.26 -25.41
N ILE A 65 -6.32 26.57 -26.03
CA ILE A 65 -7.52 26.04 -25.37
C ILE A 65 -7.24 24.59 -24.93
N PRO A 66 -7.24 24.29 -23.61
CA PRO A 66 -7.08 22.93 -23.13
C PRO A 66 -8.34 22.10 -23.40
N THR A 67 -8.18 20.83 -23.76
CA THR A 67 -9.28 19.86 -23.72
C THR A 67 -9.69 19.57 -22.27
N ASP A 68 -10.91 19.09 -22.03
CA ASP A 68 -11.43 18.87 -20.67
C ASP A 68 -10.52 17.99 -19.80
N THR A 69 -10.00 16.92 -20.35
CA THR A 69 -9.06 16.02 -19.65
C THR A 69 -7.75 16.75 -19.30
N VAL A 70 -7.18 17.50 -20.24
CA VAL A 70 -5.95 18.28 -19.99
C VAL A 70 -6.21 19.38 -19.00
N LYS A 71 -7.35 20.07 -19.06
CA LYS A 71 -7.77 21.09 -18.09
C LYS A 71 -7.82 20.51 -16.66
N ALA A 72 -8.34 19.31 -16.49
CA ALA A 72 -8.33 18.60 -15.19
C ALA A 72 -6.89 18.31 -14.71
N ILE A 73 -6.00 17.86 -15.60
CA ILE A 73 -4.58 17.59 -15.29
C ILE A 73 -3.85 18.89 -14.93
N LEU A 74 -4.05 19.96 -15.70
CA LEU A 74 -3.47 21.29 -15.44
C LEU A 74 -3.97 21.88 -14.11
N SER A 75 -5.26 21.72 -13.80
CA SER A 75 -5.82 22.10 -12.52
C SER A 75 -5.24 21.30 -11.35
N TYR A 76 -5.05 19.99 -11.54
CA TYR A 76 -4.45 19.14 -10.53
C TYR A 76 -3.01 19.54 -10.19
N LYS A 77 -2.21 19.89 -11.20
CA LYS A 77 -0.81 20.35 -11.04
C LYS A 77 -0.67 21.85 -10.70
N GLY A 78 -1.75 22.62 -10.80
CA GLY A 78 -1.75 24.04 -10.44
C GLY A 78 -1.47 25.00 -11.57
N ALA A 79 -1.25 24.55 -12.81
CA ALA A 79 -1.02 25.45 -13.95
C ALA A 79 -2.20 26.42 -14.18
N MET A 80 -3.45 25.94 -13.99
CA MET A 80 -4.64 26.81 -14.10
C MET A 80 -4.70 27.85 -12.98
N MET A 81 -4.26 27.50 -11.76
CA MET A 81 -4.20 28.43 -10.63
C MET A 81 -3.13 29.49 -10.89
N LEU A 82 -1.94 29.09 -11.34
CA LEU A 82 -0.84 30.00 -11.65
C LEU A 82 -1.22 30.98 -12.78
N HIS A 83 -1.84 30.48 -13.87
CA HIS A 83 -2.37 31.33 -14.94
C HIS A 83 -3.41 32.35 -14.41
N HIS A 84 -4.31 31.92 -13.50
CA HIS A 84 -5.29 32.84 -12.88
C HIS A 84 -4.60 33.91 -12.04
N LEU A 85 -3.59 33.56 -11.25
CA LEU A 85 -2.81 34.50 -10.43
C LEU A 85 -2.04 35.49 -11.32
N HIS A 86 -1.39 35.02 -12.39
CA HIS A 86 -0.76 35.94 -13.35
C HIS A 86 -1.76 36.87 -14.01
N GLY A 87 -2.98 36.39 -14.31
CA GLY A 87 -4.06 37.21 -14.79
C GLY A 87 -4.48 38.31 -13.78
N GLY A 88 -4.45 37.99 -12.48
CA GLY A 88 -4.71 38.96 -11.39
C GLY A 88 -3.62 40.01 -11.27
N VAL A 89 -2.34 39.63 -11.37
CA VAL A 89 -1.21 40.57 -11.38
C VAL A 89 -1.30 41.52 -12.57
N ARG A 90 -1.60 41.00 -13.78
CA ARG A 90 -1.79 41.84 -14.98
C ARG A 90 -2.93 42.86 -14.84
N LYS A 91 -3.96 42.51 -14.08
CA LYS A 91 -5.11 43.41 -13.80
C LYS A 91 -4.88 44.34 -12.60
N GLY A 92 -3.73 44.25 -11.92
CA GLY A 92 -3.40 45.05 -10.75
C GLY A 92 -4.16 44.71 -9.46
N ALA A 93 -4.75 43.48 -9.39
CA ALA A 93 -5.50 43.05 -8.20
C ALA A 93 -4.59 42.72 -7.01
N PHE A 94 -3.36 42.31 -7.25
CA PHE A 94 -2.34 42.01 -6.23
C PHE A 94 -0.94 42.01 -6.85
N THR A 95 0.08 42.06 -6.00
CA THR A 95 1.49 42.05 -6.42
C THR A 95 1.95 40.67 -6.84
N ALA A 96 3.09 40.57 -7.57
CA ALA A 96 3.69 39.31 -7.98
C ALA A 96 4.07 38.44 -6.75
N GLU A 97 4.63 39.06 -5.72
CA GLU A 97 5.02 38.38 -4.48
C GLU A 97 3.82 37.69 -3.79
N GLN A 98 2.68 38.42 -3.71
CA GLN A 98 1.43 37.87 -3.17
C GLN A 98 0.86 36.73 -4.02
N ALA A 99 1.09 36.74 -5.33
CA ALA A 99 0.71 35.63 -6.20
C ALA A 99 1.54 34.37 -5.90
N ASP A 100 2.85 34.55 -5.74
CA ASP A 100 3.76 33.44 -5.42
C ASP A 100 3.47 32.83 -4.05
N GLU A 101 3.21 33.65 -3.02
CA GLU A 101 2.79 33.19 -1.70
C GLU A 101 1.50 32.36 -1.75
N LYS A 102 0.48 32.84 -2.47
CA LYS A 102 -0.78 32.12 -2.65
C LYS A 102 -0.59 30.80 -3.39
N PHE A 103 0.28 30.78 -4.38
CA PHE A 103 0.60 29.58 -5.12
C PHE A 103 1.37 28.56 -4.25
N ALA A 104 2.35 29.02 -3.47
CA ALA A 104 3.10 28.18 -2.53
C ALA A 104 2.19 27.52 -1.48
N THR A 105 1.30 28.30 -0.87
CA THR A 105 0.31 27.80 0.10
C THR A 105 -0.62 26.75 -0.53
N TRP A 106 -1.08 27.01 -1.75
CA TRP A 106 -1.92 26.08 -2.48
C TRP A 106 -1.16 24.76 -2.78
N THR A 107 0.09 24.86 -3.23
CA THR A 107 0.94 23.69 -3.54
C THR A 107 1.15 22.83 -2.30
N GLN A 108 1.52 23.42 -1.15
CA GLN A 108 1.68 22.71 0.11
C GLN A 108 0.41 21.95 0.52
N THR A 109 -0.75 22.60 0.39
CA THR A 109 -2.04 21.97 0.69
C THR A 109 -2.35 20.80 -0.25
N LYS A 110 -1.97 20.89 -1.51
CA LYS A 110 -2.15 19.81 -2.48
C LYS A 110 -1.19 18.65 -2.24
N ASP A 111 0.07 18.95 -1.99
CA ASP A 111 1.10 17.94 -1.74
C ASP A 111 0.82 17.14 -0.47
N SER A 112 0.35 17.80 0.60
CA SER A 112 -0.06 17.10 1.82
C SER A 112 -1.23 16.13 1.57
N LYS A 113 -2.23 16.52 0.76
CA LYS A 113 -3.35 15.65 0.37
C LYS A 113 -2.90 14.46 -0.50
N VAL A 114 -1.98 14.70 -1.42
CA VAL A 114 -1.42 13.65 -2.29
C VAL A 114 -0.59 12.67 -1.47
N GLN A 115 0.24 13.19 -0.56
CA GLN A 115 1.06 12.36 0.32
C GLN A 115 0.18 11.52 1.24
N GLY A 116 -0.80 12.11 1.91
CA GLY A 116 -1.75 11.36 2.73
C GLY A 116 -2.48 10.25 1.97
N LYS A 117 -2.82 10.47 0.69
CA LYS A 117 -3.39 9.40 -0.14
C LYS A 117 -2.39 8.29 -0.45
N ARG A 118 -1.12 8.62 -0.70
CA ARG A 118 -0.05 7.63 -0.92
C ARG A 118 0.17 6.78 0.33
N ASP A 119 0.24 7.44 1.48
CA ASP A 119 0.46 6.77 2.77
C ASP A 119 -0.72 5.84 3.11
N ASN A 120 -1.96 6.29 2.89
CA ASN A 120 -3.14 5.45 3.07
C ASN A 120 -3.13 4.22 2.14
N LEU A 121 -2.73 4.37 0.88
CA LEU A 121 -2.61 3.25 -0.06
C LEU A 121 -1.48 2.29 0.33
N ALA A 122 -0.34 2.82 0.81
CA ALA A 122 0.78 2.01 1.29
C ALA A 122 0.39 1.22 2.55
N ASN A 123 -0.25 1.88 3.51
CA ASN A 123 -0.73 1.24 4.74
C ASN A 123 -1.79 0.16 4.44
N ALA A 124 -2.79 0.46 3.60
CA ALA A 124 -3.79 -0.52 3.20
C ALA A 124 -3.19 -1.75 2.50
N LYS A 125 -2.13 -1.55 1.72
CA LYS A 125 -1.40 -2.65 1.09
C LYS A 125 -0.62 -3.48 2.11
N ALA A 126 0.08 -2.82 3.02
CA ALA A 126 0.82 -3.47 4.09
C ALA A 126 -0.11 -4.27 5.02
N ASP A 127 -1.27 -3.69 5.39
CA ASP A 127 -2.27 -4.36 6.21
C ASP A 127 -2.85 -5.60 5.51
N ALA A 128 -3.12 -5.50 4.21
CA ALA A 128 -3.60 -6.63 3.41
C ALA A 128 -2.55 -7.75 3.29
N GLU A 129 -1.27 -7.41 3.16
CA GLU A 129 -0.16 -8.36 3.15
C GLU A 129 0.02 -9.02 4.53
N ALA A 130 -0.03 -8.23 5.60
CA ALA A 130 0.03 -8.74 6.97
C ALA A 130 -1.14 -9.68 7.31
N ALA A 131 -2.35 -9.34 6.86
CA ALA A 131 -3.53 -10.21 7.04
C ALA A 131 -3.37 -11.55 6.29
N LYS A 132 -2.85 -11.53 5.07
CA LYS A 132 -2.55 -12.75 4.30
C LYS A 132 -1.50 -13.61 5.00
N PHE A 133 -0.44 -12.99 5.47
CA PHE A 133 0.62 -13.71 6.19
C PHE A 133 0.10 -14.37 7.47
N LYS A 134 -0.73 -13.66 8.25
CA LYS A 134 -1.39 -14.23 9.43
C LYS A 134 -2.31 -15.41 9.08
N ALA A 135 -3.07 -15.31 8.00
CA ALA A 135 -3.91 -16.39 7.52
C ALA A 135 -3.10 -17.60 7.06
N GLU A 136 -1.98 -17.37 6.37
CA GLU A 136 -1.06 -18.44 5.95
C GLU A 136 -0.37 -19.12 7.13
N THR A 137 0.07 -18.37 8.14
CA THR A 137 0.66 -18.95 9.36
C THR A 137 -0.36 -19.79 10.11
N ALA A 138 -1.58 -19.29 10.30
CA ALA A 138 -2.65 -20.07 10.94
C ALA A 138 -2.99 -21.36 10.18
N THR A 139 -3.02 -21.32 8.85
CA THR A 139 -3.24 -22.53 8.04
C THR A 139 -2.07 -23.52 8.10
N LYS A 140 -0.83 -23.01 8.20
CA LYS A 140 0.37 -23.86 8.40
C LYS A 140 0.34 -24.54 9.76
N GLU A 141 0.04 -23.80 10.82
CA GLU A 141 -0.06 -24.33 12.18
C GLU A 141 -1.17 -25.38 12.31
N ALA A 142 -2.34 -25.11 11.73
CA ALA A 142 -3.43 -26.08 11.69
C ALA A 142 -3.04 -27.37 10.96
N LYS A 143 -2.37 -27.24 9.80
CA LYS A 143 -1.87 -28.41 9.06
C LYS A 143 -0.77 -29.15 9.82
N ALA A 144 0.15 -28.44 10.46
CA ALA A 144 1.19 -29.06 11.28
C ALA A 144 0.59 -29.81 12.46
N ALA A 145 -0.41 -29.26 13.13
CA ALA A 145 -1.13 -29.92 14.21
C ALA A 145 -1.86 -31.19 13.74
N THR A 146 -2.51 -31.15 12.57
CA THR A 146 -3.17 -32.34 12.01
C THR A 146 -2.18 -33.44 11.62
N ILE A 147 -1.02 -33.05 11.06
CA ILE A 147 0.04 -34.02 10.72
C ILE A 147 0.65 -34.62 11.99
N ALA A 148 0.94 -33.80 13.00
CA ALA A 148 1.46 -34.27 14.28
C ALA A 148 0.50 -35.23 14.97
N ALA A 149 -0.80 -34.91 14.99
CA ALA A 149 -1.84 -35.79 15.53
C ALA A 149 -1.93 -37.14 14.78
N ARG A 150 -1.76 -37.10 13.44
CA ARG A 150 -1.76 -38.34 12.65
C ARG A 150 -0.53 -39.19 12.91
N ILE A 151 0.65 -38.58 13.02
CA ILE A 151 1.89 -39.30 13.36
C ILE A 151 1.78 -39.92 14.75
N ALA A 152 1.31 -39.16 15.73
CA ALA A 152 1.10 -39.65 17.09
C ALA A 152 0.10 -40.85 17.14
N ALA A 153 -0.96 -40.77 16.35
CA ALA A 153 -1.93 -41.87 16.24
C ALA A 153 -1.34 -43.11 15.56
N GLU A 154 -0.50 -42.94 14.52
CA GLU A 154 0.20 -44.02 13.85
C GLU A 154 1.26 -44.66 14.76
N GLU A 155 1.96 -43.85 15.56
CA GLU A 155 2.92 -44.37 16.55
C GLU A 155 2.22 -45.13 17.69
N ALA A 156 1.11 -44.57 18.21
CA ALA A 156 0.29 -45.26 19.22
C ALA A 156 -0.27 -46.58 18.69
N ALA A 157 -0.74 -46.60 17.45
CA ALA A 157 -1.22 -47.83 16.80
C ALA A 157 -0.11 -48.86 16.60
N LYS A 158 1.12 -48.44 16.29
CA LYS A 158 2.29 -49.34 16.19
C LYS A 158 2.70 -49.91 17.54
N ILE A 159 2.72 -49.08 18.59
CA ILE A 159 3.01 -49.51 19.97
C ILE A 159 1.95 -50.52 20.45
N ALA A 160 0.66 -50.28 20.16
CA ALA A 160 -0.43 -51.18 20.48
C ALA A 160 -0.33 -52.53 19.70
N ALA A 161 0.14 -52.45 18.44
CA ALA A 161 0.33 -53.68 17.62
C ALA A 161 1.57 -54.48 18.01
N GLU A 162 2.60 -53.83 18.57
CA GLU A 162 3.87 -54.47 18.95
C GLU A 162 3.86 -55.08 20.39
N ASN A 163 2.87 -54.71 21.22
CA ASN A 163 2.69 -55.23 22.57
C ASN A 163 1.27 -55.77 22.81
N PRO A 164 0.90 -56.91 22.27
CA PRO A 164 -0.40 -57.56 22.58
C PRO A 164 -0.45 -58.22 23.97
N VAL A 165 0.61 -58.16 24.78
CA VAL A 165 0.74 -58.91 26.06
C VAL A 165 0.39 -58.09 27.30
N VAL A 166 0.11 -56.79 27.21
CA VAL A 166 -0.16 -55.95 28.40
C VAL A 166 -1.65 -55.82 28.74
N GLU A 167 -2.55 -56.20 27.84
CA GLU A 167 -3.99 -56.17 28.13
C GLU A 167 -4.46 -57.34 29.01
N GLU A 168 -3.75 -58.45 29.04
CA GLU A 168 -4.10 -59.64 29.87
C GLU A 168 -3.63 -59.52 31.32
N VAL A 169 -2.77 -58.56 31.66
CA VAL A 169 -2.27 -58.31 33.03
C VAL A 169 -3.08 -57.24 33.77
N ALA A 170 -3.77 -56.37 33.03
CA ALA A 170 -4.62 -55.35 33.65
C ALA A 170 -5.97 -55.87 34.17
N GLU A 171 -6.45 -57.02 33.65
CA GLU A 171 -7.70 -57.63 34.09
C GLU A 171 -7.54 -58.50 35.37
N VAL A 172 -6.30 -58.89 35.72
CA VAL A 172 -6.02 -59.70 36.93
C VAL A 172 -5.76 -58.85 38.19
N ILE A 173 -5.53 -57.53 38.05
CA ILE A 173 -5.27 -56.63 39.19
C ILE A 173 -6.54 -55.89 39.66
N ALA A 174 -7.68 -56.06 38.97
CA ALA A 174 -8.94 -55.40 39.34
C ALA A 174 -9.79 -56.19 40.38
N GLU A 175 -9.32 -57.32 40.87
CA GLU A 175 -10.09 -58.12 41.84
C GLU A 175 -9.25 -58.48 43.10
N ALA A 176 -8.99 -57.49 43.95
CA ALA A 176 -8.78 -57.70 45.41
C ALA A 176 -8.89 -56.39 46.20
N PRO A 177 -9.58 -56.43 47.35
CA PRO A 177 -10.05 -55.18 48.00
C PRO A 177 -9.12 -54.71 49.12
N VAL A 178 -9.17 -53.38 49.29
CA VAL A 178 -9.07 -52.55 50.52
C VAL A 178 -7.99 -52.92 51.56
N ALA A 179 -7.15 -52.01 51.86
CA ALA A 179 -6.92 -51.46 53.19
C ALA A 179 -5.89 -50.35 53.22
N GLU A 180 -6.28 -49.26 53.76
CA GLU A 180 -5.57 -48.20 54.44
C GLU A 180 -4.07 -48.40 54.70
N VAL A 181 -3.26 -47.39 54.43
CA VAL A 181 -2.49 -46.72 55.47
C VAL A 181 -2.15 -45.27 55.04
N VAL A 182 -2.50 -44.42 55.92
CA VAL A 182 -2.31 -42.97 56.03
C VAL A 182 -0.85 -42.61 56.26
N THR A 183 -0.56 -41.35 56.02
CA THR A 183 0.44 -40.44 56.61
C THR A 183 1.75 -40.24 55.85
N GLU A 184 1.85 -39.01 55.45
CA GLU A 184 2.79 -37.99 55.97
C GLU A 184 4.23 -38.07 55.46
N VAL A 185 4.65 -37.03 54.82
CA VAL A 185 5.68 -36.09 55.24
C VAL A 185 5.87 -35.02 54.19
N THR A 186 5.33 -33.86 54.43
CA THR A 186 5.86 -32.52 54.57
C THR A 186 7.22 -32.18 53.92
N GLU A 187 7.15 -31.04 53.26
CA GLU A 187 8.08 -29.90 53.28
C GLU A 187 9.59 -30.10 53.06
N ALA A 188 10.02 -29.38 52.15
CA ALA A 188 11.14 -28.38 52.13
C ALA A 188 11.68 -28.27 50.71
N SER A 189 11.98 -27.21 50.12
CA SER A 189 12.49 -25.93 50.53
C SER A 189 12.49 -24.98 49.33
N ALA A 190 12.13 -23.82 49.66
CA ALA A 190 12.26 -22.57 48.89
C ALA A 190 13.73 -22.19 48.61
N ALA A 191 13.82 -21.18 47.77
CA ALA A 191 14.94 -20.26 47.49
C ALA A 191 15.83 -20.72 46.33
N ASP A 192 16.09 -19.91 45.34
CA ASP A 192 16.67 -18.61 45.44
C ASP A 192 16.56 -17.82 44.12
N ALA A 193 16.56 -16.58 44.26
CA ALA A 193 16.29 -15.43 43.42
C ALA A 193 17.40 -15.10 42.35
N PRO A 194 17.37 -13.91 41.77
CA PRO A 194 17.53 -13.65 40.31
C PRO A 194 18.94 -13.20 39.93
N VAL A 195 19.28 -13.34 38.67
CA VAL A 195 20.51 -12.73 38.13
C VAL A 195 20.14 -11.62 37.14
N GLU A 196 20.60 -10.43 37.55
CA GLU A 196 20.63 -9.20 36.78
C GLU A 196 21.40 -9.32 35.47
N ILE A 197 20.92 -8.61 34.48
CA ILE A 197 21.64 -8.32 33.25
C ILE A 197 22.24 -6.91 33.38
N PRO A 198 23.52 -6.67 33.14
CA PRO A 198 24.01 -5.32 32.93
C PRO A 198 24.03 -4.95 31.44
N GLU A 199 23.54 -3.73 31.18
CA GLU A 199 23.76 -2.96 29.95
C GLU A 199 25.25 -2.73 29.66
N ALA A 200 25.57 -2.77 28.39
CA ALA A 200 26.55 -1.93 27.73
C ALA A 200 26.21 -1.80 26.24
#